data_30a7a5589df75192ade7624be9dc88cb
#
_entry.id   30a7a5589df75192ade7624be9dc88cb
#
_cell.length_a   1.000
_cell.length_b   1.000
_cell.length_c   1.000
_cell.angle_alpha   90.00
_cell.angle_beta   90.00
_cell.angle_gamma   90.00
#
_symmetry.space_group_name_H-M   'P 1'
#
loop_
_entity.id
_entity.type
_entity.pdbx_description
1 polymer ?
#
loop_
_entity_poly.entity_id
_entity_poly.type
_entity_poly.pdbx_seq_one_letter_code
_entity_poly.pdbx_strand_id
1 'polypeptide(L)'
;MIAGLLLPLTTVFADSDKWEVSVGEDSSSYKTVASLQQESLTTIKDEYAKQDLNPQLQFRCTPGETAITARIDWQRFISSFSTELGFKVDGGKFTWLKWKVDQSNKVTFSPSAADSQKLIELALGGEKLLVEVTPYSASPVTVEYDLEGFSGALAELKDSCSQ
;
A
#
# COMPACT_ATOMS: atom_id res chain seq x y z
N MET A 1 -1.68 -20.56 -54.92
CA MET A 1 -1.55 -20.95 -53.49
C MET A 1 -0.88 -19.81 -52.77
N ILE A 2 -1.63 -19.05 -51.99
CA ILE A 2 -1.10 -17.94 -51.19
C ILE A 2 -1.06 -18.43 -49.75
N ALA A 3 0.13 -18.65 -49.21
CA ALA A 3 0.36 -19.03 -47.85
C ALA A 3 0.24 -17.75 -46.96
N GLY A 4 -0.85 -17.62 -46.24
CA GLY A 4 -1.04 -16.57 -45.28
C GLY A 4 -0.19 -16.82 -44.02
N LEU A 5 0.77 -15.95 -43.78
CA LEU A 5 1.60 -15.95 -42.55
C LEU A 5 0.78 -15.35 -41.40
N LEU A 6 0.24 -16.19 -40.53
CA LEU A 6 -0.35 -15.78 -39.26
C LEU A 6 0.78 -15.43 -38.28
N LEU A 7 1.00 -14.13 -38.05
CA LEU A 7 1.84 -13.64 -36.96
C LEU A 7 1.06 -13.78 -35.65
N PRO A 8 1.63 -14.39 -34.60
CA PRO A 8 0.98 -14.42 -33.30
C PRO A 8 0.98 -13.00 -32.70
N LEU A 9 -0.21 -12.51 -32.34
CA LEU A 9 -0.33 -11.33 -31.48
C LEU A 9 0.23 -11.69 -30.09
N THR A 10 1.44 -11.29 -29.84
CA THR A 10 1.96 -11.24 -28.46
C THR A 10 1.31 -10.05 -27.77
N THR A 11 0.33 -10.31 -26.93
CA THR A 11 -0.12 -9.33 -25.95
C THR A 11 1.01 -9.08 -24.97
N VAL A 12 1.69 -7.96 -25.13
CA VAL A 12 2.62 -7.45 -24.13
C VAL A 12 1.73 -6.93 -22.98
N PHE A 13 1.58 -7.76 -21.94
CA PHE A 13 1.11 -7.25 -20.66
C PHE A 13 2.20 -6.29 -20.15
N ALA A 14 1.84 -5.03 -19.97
CA ALA A 14 2.70 -4.08 -19.28
C ALA A 14 2.93 -4.61 -17.87
N ASP A 15 4.19 -4.96 -17.61
CA ASP A 15 4.68 -5.55 -16.38
C ASP A 15 4.63 -4.49 -15.26
N SER A 16 3.51 -4.40 -14.55
CA SER A 16 3.43 -3.70 -13.27
C SER A 16 3.46 -4.71 -12.13
N ASP A 17 4.41 -5.64 -12.18
CA ASP A 17 4.55 -6.74 -11.22
C ASP A 17 4.75 -6.29 -9.76
N LYS A 18 4.87 -5.00 -9.49
CA LYS A 18 5.14 -4.45 -8.17
C LYS A 18 3.89 -4.10 -7.37
N TRP A 19 2.80 -3.77 -8.04
CA TRP A 19 1.53 -3.39 -7.45
C TRP A 19 0.44 -4.38 -7.84
N GLU A 20 -0.16 -5.01 -6.86
CA GLU A 20 -1.24 -5.97 -7.05
C GLU A 20 -2.60 -5.30 -6.79
N VAL A 21 -3.50 -5.35 -7.78
CA VAL A 21 -4.90 -4.96 -7.63
C VAL A 21 -5.74 -6.21 -7.54
N SER A 22 -6.58 -6.30 -6.52
CA SER A 22 -7.46 -7.44 -6.29
C SER A 22 -8.82 -7.00 -5.75
N VAL A 23 -9.84 -7.81 -6.01
CA VAL A 23 -11.17 -7.67 -5.42
C VAL A 23 -11.51 -8.98 -4.73
N GLY A 24 -11.87 -8.93 -3.46
CA GLY A 24 -12.18 -10.11 -2.68
C GLY A 24 -12.93 -9.78 -1.40
N GLU A 25 -13.28 -10.82 -0.65
CA GLU A 25 -13.92 -10.67 0.65
C GLU A 25 -12.86 -10.44 1.74
N ASP A 26 -13.06 -9.39 2.52
CA ASP A 26 -12.24 -9.12 3.71
C ASP A 26 -12.65 -10.08 4.83
N SER A 27 -11.69 -10.86 5.32
CA SER A 27 -11.93 -11.91 6.32
C SER A 27 -12.40 -11.40 7.68
N SER A 28 -12.19 -10.13 7.98
CA SER A 28 -12.60 -9.53 9.26
C SER A 28 -13.99 -8.92 9.21
N SER A 29 -14.37 -8.34 8.09
CA SER A 29 -15.65 -7.64 7.90
C SER A 29 -16.67 -8.41 7.06
N TYR A 30 -16.24 -9.47 6.36
CA TYR A 30 -17.04 -10.23 5.39
C TYR A 30 -17.64 -9.36 4.27
N LYS A 31 -17.03 -8.21 3.99
CA LYS A 31 -17.43 -7.31 2.92
C LYS A 31 -16.50 -7.48 1.72
N THR A 32 -17.05 -7.29 0.54
CA THR A 32 -16.22 -7.17 -0.66
C THR A 32 -15.39 -5.91 -0.59
N VAL A 33 -14.09 -6.04 -0.82
CA VAL A 33 -13.11 -4.95 -0.80
C VAL A 33 -12.26 -5.02 -2.05
N ALA A 34 -12.06 -3.89 -2.71
CA ALA A 34 -11.02 -3.72 -3.70
C ALA A 34 -9.75 -3.21 -3.02
N SER A 35 -8.62 -3.79 -3.37
CA SER A 35 -7.32 -3.49 -2.75
C SER A 35 -6.24 -3.30 -3.80
N LEU A 36 -5.38 -2.34 -3.56
CA LEU A 36 -4.11 -2.13 -4.23
C LEU A 36 -3.01 -2.30 -3.19
N GLN A 37 -2.03 -3.16 -3.43
CA GLN A 37 -1.04 -3.48 -2.42
C GLN A 37 0.37 -3.72 -2.98
N GLN A 38 1.35 -3.50 -2.11
CA GLN A 38 2.76 -3.83 -2.34
C GLN A 38 3.42 -4.22 -1.02
N GLU A 39 4.25 -5.26 -1.04
CA GLU A 39 5.17 -5.55 0.06
C GLU A 39 6.37 -4.60 0.02
N SER A 40 6.90 -4.25 1.18
CA SER A 40 8.10 -3.40 1.25
C SER A 40 9.31 -4.07 0.59
N LEU A 41 10.14 -3.26 -0.05
CA LEU A 41 11.42 -3.70 -0.63
C LEU A 41 12.46 -4.04 0.45
N THR A 42 12.33 -3.41 1.62
CA THR A 42 13.23 -3.59 2.76
C THR A 42 12.52 -4.36 3.87
N THR A 43 13.30 -5.11 4.63
CA THR A 43 12.77 -5.86 5.77
C THR A 43 12.93 -5.09 7.08
N ILE A 44 12.06 -5.37 8.03
CA ILE A 44 12.21 -4.98 9.44
C ILE A 44 12.18 -6.23 10.30
N LYS A 45 12.64 -6.13 11.54
CA LYS A 45 12.53 -7.22 12.51
C LYS A 45 11.19 -7.19 13.24
N ASP A 46 10.70 -8.37 13.61
CA ASP A 46 9.59 -8.49 14.54
C ASP A 46 9.96 -7.92 15.92
N GLU A 47 9.01 -7.83 16.82
CA GLU A 47 9.20 -7.29 18.18
C GLU A 47 10.20 -8.10 19.04
N TYR A 48 10.51 -9.32 18.63
CA TYR A 48 11.46 -10.22 19.30
C TYR A 48 12.81 -10.31 18.62
N ALA A 49 13.02 -9.55 17.53
CA ALA A 49 14.22 -9.57 16.69
C ALA A 49 14.58 -10.93 16.09
N LYS A 50 13.56 -11.79 15.89
CA LYS A 50 13.73 -13.18 15.42
C LYS A 50 13.41 -13.36 13.95
N GLN A 51 12.40 -12.65 13.43
CA GLN A 51 11.91 -12.81 12.07
C GLN A 51 12.10 -11.53 11.26
N ASP A 52 12.41 -11.69 9.99
CA ASP A 52 12.35 -10.62 9.01
C ASP A 52 10.93 -10.48 8.48
N LEU A 53 10.42 -9.26 8.46
CA LEU A 53 9.07 -8.93 8.03
C LEU A 53 9.13 -7.95 6.86
N ASN A 54 8.20 -8.10 5.90
CA ASN A 54 7.99 -7.15 4.81
C ASN A 54 6.62 -6.48 4.98
N PRO A 55 6.54 -5.34 5.67
CA PRO A 55 5.30 -4.60 5.83
C PRO A 55 4.61 -4.32 4.50
N GLN A 56 3.28 -4.48 4.50
CA GLN A 56 2.47 -4.35 3.30
C GLN A 56 1.72 -3.02 3.30
N LEU A 57 1.99 -2.18 2.29
CA LEU A 57 1.22 -0.97 2.02
C LEU A 57 0.00 -1.32 1.19
N GLN A 58 -1.17 -0.85 1.61
CA GLN A 58 -2.45 -1.13 0.97
C GLN A 58 -3.29 0.13 0.84
N PHE A 59 -3.99 0.24 -0.28
CA PHE A 59 -5.07 1.19 -0.50
C PHE A 59 -6.33 0.39 -0.76
N ARG A 60 -7.41 0.69 -0.06
CA ARG A 60 -8.65 -0.09 -0.09
C ARG A 60 -9.88 0.77 -0.26
N CYS A 61 -10.87 0.24 -0.97
CA CYS A 61 -12.22 0.78 -1.00
C CYS A 61 -13.26 -0.36 -0.93
N THR A 62 -14.48 -0.01 -0.58
CA THR A 62 -15.64 -0.86 -0.79
C THR A 62 -16.21 -0.53 -2.18
N PRO A 63 -16.41 -1.50 -3.10
CA PRO A 63 -17.04 -1.24 -4.39
C PRO A 63 -18.41 -0.53 -4.21
N GLY A 64 -18.62 0.52 -4.98
CA GLY A 64 -19.74 1.44 -4.82
C GLY A 64 -19.47 2.66 -3.94
N GLU A 65 -18.34 2.68 -3.22
CA GLU A 65 -17.88 3.81 -2.43
C GLU A 65 -16.61 4.41 -3.04
N THR A 66 -16.52 5.74 -3.10
CA THR A 66 -15.35 6.42 -3.69
C THR A 66 -14.22 6.66 -2.69
N ALA A 67 -14.48 6.49 -1.40
CA ALA A 67 -13.50 6.71 -0.35
C ALA A 67 -12.45 5.60 -0.34
N ILE A 68 -11.18 5.99 -0.43
CA ILE A 68 -10.03 5.09 -0.31
C ILE A 68 -9.42 5.26 1.08
N THR A 69 -9.13 4.15 1.75
CA THR A 69 -8.38 4.09 3.00
C THR A 69 -6.98 3.55 2.70
N ALA A 70 -5.96 4.27 3.14
CA ALA A 70 -4.58 3.79 3.12
C ALA A 70 -4.26 3.08 4.44
N ARG A 71 -3.53 1.97 4.36
CA ARG A 71 -3.12 1.20 5.53
C ARG A 71 -1.76 0.54 5.32
N ILE A 72 -1.06 0.29 6.43
CA ILE A 72 0.18 -0.48 6.42
C ILE A 72 0.05 -1.59 7.46
N ASP A 73 0.16 -2.83 7.02
CA ASP A 73 0.30 -3.99 7.89
C ASP A 73 1.78 -4.19 8.19
N TRP A 74 2.17 -3.84 9.41
CA TRP A 74 3.54 -3.93 9.87
C TRP A 74 3.94 -5.35 10.29
N GLN A 75 2.95 -6.24 10.46
CA GLN A 75 3.14 -7.63 10.90
C GLN A 75 3.79 -7.75 12.29
N ARG A 76 3.95 -6.63 12.98
CA ARG A 76 4.48 -6.54 14.35
C ARG A 76 3.70 -5.51 15.16
N PHE A 77 3.85 -5.56 16.48
CA PHE A 77 3.23 -4.57 17.37
C PHE A 77 3.77 -3.17 17.07
N ILE A 78 2.87 -2.21 16.92
CA ILE A 78 3.20 -0.79 16.72
C ILE A 78 2.75 0.04 17.90
N SER A 79 1.44 0.08 18.18
CA SER A 79 0.84 0.89 19.24
C SER A 79 -0.57 0.41 19.55
N SER A 80 -1.13 0.89 20.67
CA SER A 80 -2.50 0.53 21.06
C SER A 80 -3.59 1.49 20.55
N PHE A 81 -3.23 2.70 20.09
CA PHE A 81 -4.23 3.70 19.71
C PHE A 81 -3.94 4.40 18.40
N SER A 82 -2.91 5.20 18.38
CA SER A 82 -2.49 5.98 17.22
C SER A 82 -0.99 6.14 17.23
N THR A 83 -0.44 6.45 16.08
CA THR A 83 0.98 6.72 15.92
C THR A 83 1.20 7.74 14.82
N GLU A 84 2.35 8.39 14.83
CA GLU A 84 2.77 9.24 13.71
C GLU A 84 3.60 8.42 12.74
N LEU A 85 3.28 8.56 11.46
CA LEU A 85 4.04 7.98 10.36
C LEU A 85 4.73 9.10 9.59
N GLY A 86 6.02 8.93 9.32
CA GLY A 86 6.76 9.78 8.41
C GLY A 86 6.75 9.21 7.01
N PHE A 87 6.37 10.02 6.03
CA PHE A 87 6.38 9.67 4.61
C PHE A 87 7.36 10.57 3.88
N LYS A 88 8.26 9.98 3.10
CA LYS A 88 9.27 10.70 2.33
C LYS A 88 9.36 10.12 0.93
N VAL A 89 9.26 10.97 -0.09
CA VAL A 89 9.33 10.59 -1.50
C VAL A 89 10.63 11.12 -2.11
N ASP A 90 11.36 10.26 -2.82
CA ASP A 90 12.57 10.60 -3.61
C ASP A 90 13.63 11.43 -2.86
N GLY A 91 13.84 11.15 -1.60
CA GLY A 91 14.84 11.89 -0.82
C GLY A 91 14.43 13.32 -0.43
N GLY A 92 13.16 13.69 -0.61
CA GLY A 92 12.57 14.92 -0.09
C GLY A 92 12.52 14.98 1.44
N LYS A 93 11.67 15.83 1.98
CA LYS A 93 11.45 15.93 3.42
C LYS A 93 10.40 14.93 3.87
N PHE A 94 10.47 14.50 5.13
CA PHE A 94 9.40 13.76 5.76
C PHE A 94 8.16 14.63 5.94
N THR A 95 7.00 14.07 5.56
CA THR A 95 5.68 14.56 5.95
C THR A 95 5.15 13.64 7.03
N TRP A 96 4.85 14.17 8.20
CA TRP A 96 4.37 13.40 9.35
C TRP A 96 2.85 13.47 9.42
N LEU A 97 2.21 12.30 9.43
CA LEU A 97 0.76 12.13 9.50
C LEU A 97 0.40 11.25 10.69
N LYS A 98 -0.60 11.67 11.46
CA LYS A 98 -1.12 10.88 12.57
C LYS A 98 -2.16 9.89 12.05
N TRP A 99 -1.87 8.60 12.20
CA TRP A 99 -2.75 7.52 11.78
C TRP A 99 -3.28 6.75 12.99
N LYS A 100 -4.39 6.07 12.80
CA LYS A 100 -4.95 5.15 13.78
C LYS A 100 -4.29 3.79 13.70
N VAL A 101 -4.41 3.03 14.78
CA VAL A 101 -3.97 1.64 14.85
C VAL A 101 -5.20 0.77 15.07
N ASP A 102 -5.31 -0.34 14.35
CA ASP A 102 -6.45 -1.24 14.46
C ASP A 102 -6.37 -2.15 15.71
N GLN A 103 -7.37 -3.01 15.89
CA GLN A 103 -7.46 -3.91 17.05
C GLN A 103 -6.32 -4.92 17.15
N SER A 104 -5.65 -5.23 16.05
CA SER A 104 -4.47 -6.12 16.04
C SER A 104 -3.24 -5.46 16.65
N ASN A 105 -3.22 -4.14 16.78
CA ASN A 105 -2.07 -3.32 17.16
C ASN A 105 -0.88 -3.41 16.16
N LYS A 106 -1.10 -4.01 15.01
CA LYS A 106 -0.07 -4.25 13.97
C LYS A 106 -0.32 -3.51 12.68
N VAL A 107 -1.51 -2.95 12.51
CA VAL A 107 -1.92 -2.25 11.29
C VAL A 107 -2.21 -0.80 11.60
N THR A 108 -1.55 0.09 10.89
CA THR A 108 -1.86 1.52 10.90
C THR A 108 -2.71 1.88 9.69
N PHE A 109 -3.67 2.78 9.86
CA PHE A 109 -4.55 3.20 8.77
C PHE A 109 -4.91 4.68 8.85
N SER A 110 -5.18 5.27 7.68
CA SER A 110 -5.56 6.68 7.56
C SER A 110 -6.91 6.93 8.24
N PRO A 111 -7.02 7.96 9.11
CA PRO A 111 -8.25 8.25 9.85
C PRO A 111 -9.43 8.68 8.98
N SER A 112 -9.14 9.24 7.80
CA SER A 112 -10.15 9.76 6.87
C SER A 112 -9.69 9.59 5.43
N ALA A 113 -10.63 9.75 4.48
CA ALA A 113 -10.32 9.79 3.06
C ALA A 113 -9.38 10.95 2.70
N ALA A 114 -9.47 12.08 3.40
CA ALA A 114 -8.57 13.21 3.20
C ALA A 114 -7.13 12.88 3.62
N ASP A 115 -6.93 12.07 4.65
CA ASP A 115 -5.60 11.65 5.10
C ASP A 115 -4.97 10.64 4.13
N SER A 116 -5.75 9.71 3.60
CA SER A 116 -5.26 8.81 2.54
C SER A 116 -4.94 9.57 1.26
N GLN A 117 -5.74 10.58 0.92
CA GLN A 117 -5.47 11.44 -0.25
C GLN A 117 -4.15 12.20 -0.12
N LYS A 118 -3.76 12.64 1.07
CA LYS A 118 -2.44 13.26 1.30
C LYS A 118 -1.30 12.30 0.94
N LEU A 119 -1.39 11.04 1.36
CA LEU A 119 -0.38 10.03 0.99
C LEU A 119 -0.39 9.77 -0.52
N ILE A 120 -1.55 9.63 -1.13
CA ILE A 120 -1.70 9.43 -2.58
C ILE A 120 -1.02 10.58 -3.36
N GLU A 121 -1.27 11.81 -2.96
CA GLU A 121 -0.68 12.99 -3.61
C GLU A 121 0.85 13.03 -3.45
N LEU A 122 1.37 12.66 -2.29
CA LEU A 122 2.81 12.53 -2.08
C LEU A 122 3.43 11.46 -2.99
N ALA A 123 2.75 10.33 -3.16
CA ALA A 123 3.26 9.19 -3.91
C ALA A 123 3.17 9.36 -5.43
N LEU A 124 2.17 10.11 -5.93
CA LEU A 124 1.99 10.33 -7.36
C LEU A 124 3.16 11.10 -7.97
N GLY A 125 3.75 10.53 -9.01
CA GLY A 125 4.90 11.12 -9.71
C GLY A 125 6.25 10.88 -9.07
N GLY A 126 6.31 10.19 -7.92
CA GLY A 126 7.56 9.75 -7.29
C GLY A 126 8.04 8.39 -7.77
N GLU A 127 9.27 8.06 -7.43
CA GLU A 127 9.90 6.76 -7.74
C GLU A 127 9.96 5.84 -6.53
N LYS A 128 10.25 6.42 -5.34
CA LYS A 128 10.40 5.67 -4.08
C LYS A 128 9.69 6.37 -2.93
N LEU A 129 9.02 5.57 -2.12
CA LEU A 129 8.38 6.00 -0.88
C LEU A 129 9.10 5.37 0.30
N LEU A 130 9.59 6.19 1.20
CA LEU A 130 10.12 5.77 2.49
C LEU A 130 9.07 6.04 3.57
N VAL A 131 8.79 5.04 4.40
CA VAL A 131 7.87 5.18 5.52
C VAL A 131 8.58 4.85 6.83
N GLU A 132 8.46 5.75 7.80
CA GLU A 132 9.03 5.57 9.14
C GLU A 132 7.93 5.52 10.19
N VAL A 133 8.08 4.61 11.14
CA VAL A 133 7.27 4.53 12.35
C VAL A 133 8.16 4.23 13.54
N THR A 134 7.79 4.75 14.72
CA THR A 134 8.43 4.38 15.98
C THR A 134 7.46 3.50 16.78
N PRO A 135 7.66 2.18 16.80
CA PRO A 135 6.86 1.30 17.63
C PRO A 135 7.00 1.65 19.11
N TYR A 136 5.97 1.41 19.90
CA TYR A 136 6.00 1.66 21.34
C TYR A 136 7.19 0.96 22.01
N SER A 137 7.96 1.71 22.78
CA SER A 137 9.17 1.23 23.48
C SER A 137 10.25 0.61 22.58
N ALA A 138 10.32 1.01 21.32
CA ALA A 138 11.31 0.53 20.36
C ALA A 138 11.97 1.67 19.59
N SER A 139 13.04 1.36 18.89
CA SER A 139 13.69 2.29 17.96
C SER A 139 12.83 2.47 16.70
N PRO A 140 12.95 3.62 16.01
CA PRO A 140 12.29 3.83 14.73
C PRO A 140 12.64 2.72 13.73
N VAL A 141 11.65 2.31 12.95
CA VAL A 141 11.82 1.40 11.82
C VAL A 141 11.40 2.09 10.54
N THR A 142 12.08 1.78 9.46
CA THR A 142 11.87 2.40 8.16
C THR A 142 11.72 1.32 7.09
N VAL A 143 10.76 1.49 6.21
CA VAL A 143 10.52 0.61 5.07
C VAL A 143 10.43 1.42 3.78
N GLU A 144 10.76 0.78 2.67
CA GLU A 144 10.78 1.39 1.34
C GLU A 144 9.82 0.67 0.41
N TYR A 145 9.09 1.45 -0.39
CA TYR A 145 8.19 0.96 -1.44
C TYR A 145 8.58 1.55 -2.79
N ASP A 146 8.41 0.77 -3.84
CA ASP A 146 8.64 1.21 -5.22
C ASP A 146 7.35 1.82 -5.77
N LEU A 147 7.42 3.06 -6.23
CA LEU A 147 6.27 3.78 -6.80
C LEU A 147 6.11 3.60 -8.32
N GLU A 148 7.00 2.83 -8.96
CA GLU A 148 6.84 2.50 -10.37
C GLU A 148 5.52 1.75 -10.61
N GLY A 149 4.72 2.23 -11.54
CA GLY A 149 3.41 1.67 -11.85
C GLY A 149 2.28 2.05 -10.87
N PHE A 150 2.56 2.78 -9.79
CA PHE A 150 1.55 3.16 -8.80
C PHE A 150 0.39 3.95 -9.41
N SER A 151 0.66 4.93 -10.27
CA SER A 151 -0.39 5.75 -10.91
C SER A 151 -1.38 4.92 -11.72
N GLY A 152 -0.87 3.98 -12.53
CA GLY A 152 -1.72 3.07 -13.32
C GLY A 152 -2.52 2.11 -12.45
N ALA A 153 -1.88 1.52 -11.44
CA ALA A 153 -2.54 0.62 -10.50
C ALA A 153 -3.60 1.34 -9.63
N LEU A 154 -3.34 2.59 -9.24
CA LEU A 154 -4.33 3.43 -8.55
C LEU A 154 -5.55 3.71 -9.42
N ALA A 155 -5.36 3.98 -10.71
CA ALA A 155 -6.48 4.15 -11.65
C ALA A 155 -7.33 2.88 -11.73
N GLU A 156 -6.72 1.71 -11.81
CA GLU A 156 -7.39 0.40 -11.80
C GLU A 156 -8.15 0.17 -10.49
N LEU A 157 -7.57 0.50 -9.34
CA LEU A 157 -8.28 0.45 -8.05
C LEU A 157 -9.51 1.36 -8.07
N LYS A 158 -9.38 2.60 -8.53
CA LYS A 158 -10.50 3.55 -8.61
C LYS A 158 -11.63 3.05 -9.50
N ASP A 159 -11.31 2.40 -10.62
CA ASP A 159 -12.31 1.76 -11.47
C ASP A 159 -13.05 0.65 -10.72
N SER A 160 -12.35 -0.16 -9.94
CA SER A 160 -12.96 -1.19 -9.09
C SER A 160 -13.81 -0.61 -7.96
N CYS A 161 -13.47 0.55 -7.43
CA CYS A 161 -14.25 1.27 -6.42
C CYS A 161 -15.57 1.83 -6.98
N SER A 162 -15.59 2.17 -8.26
CA SER A 162 -16.74 2.81 -8.93
C SER A 162 -17.84 1.84 -9.36
N GLN A 163 -17.66 0.54 -9.23
CA GLN A 163 -18.58 -0.51 -9.69
C GLN A 163 -19.72 -0.82 -8.72
#